data_d5182ba1e01047a4a0f8e924ccd63235
#
_entry.id   d5182ba1e01047a4a0f8e924ccd63235
#
_cell.length_a   1.000
_cell.length_b   1.000
_cell.length_c   1.000
_cell.angle_alpha   90.00
_cell.angle_beta   90.00
_cell.angle_gamma   90.00
#
_symmetry.space_group_name_H-M   'P 1'
#
loop_
_entity.id
_entity.type
_entity.pdbx_description
1 polymer ?
#
loop_
_entity_poly.entity_id
_entity_poly.type
_entity_poly.pdbx_seq_one_letter_code
_entity_poly.pdbx_strand_id
1 'polypeptide(L)'
;MKNDKTDFTQGRILPKLAFFMLPILGALVLQAAYGAVDLLVVGRFGSTSGLSAVSTGSQVLNLVTFVVTQLAMGVTVLIARYLGEKRPQYIGQVIGGAAIVFTLLAAALFVVLVFFARLISSLMQAPAEALDLTASYVRICGSGIFFIVAYNMLSALFRGLGDSRSQLIFVLVACIVNVIGDLVLVAGFHLDAAGAAIATVAAQAVSVICAIAMLLKKELPFKIHRSDFKLNPQCKKFLGIGLPLALQEFLTQLSFLALCAFVNRLGLEASSGYGVACKIVNFAMLIPSSLMQSMASFVSQNVGAGNKKRAEQSMFTGIGIGLVFGCAVFALVWCKGDVLSGLFTADAAVIANSYAYLMGFAPETIATAILFSMVGYFNGNDKTLWVMVQGLVQTLLVRLPMAYIMSIQPNASLTMIGLSAPTSTAVGILLNISFFLWLKRYENQTSA
;
A
#
# COMPACT_ATOMS: atom_id res chain seq x y z
N MET A 1 11.04 -14.76 29.90
CA MET A 1 9.74 -14.95 29.23
C MET A 1 9.02 -13.62 29.01
N LYS A 2 9.65 -12.71 28.22
CA LYS A 2 9.07 -11.39 27.88
C LYS A 2 9.05 -11.26 26.35
N ASN A 3 8.17 -11.91 25.62
CA ASN A 3 7.75 -11.49 24.28
C ASN A 3 6.87 -12.52 23.56
N ASP A 4 5.84 -13.01 24.23
CA ASP A 4 4.89 -13.95 23.61
C ASP A 4 4.04 -13.31 22.47
N LYS A 5 4.00 -11.96 22.42
CA LYS A 5 3.15 -11.23 21.48
C LYS A 5 3.75 -11.06 20.08
N THR A 6 5.07 -11.11 19.94
CA THR A 6 5.78 -10.96 18.64
C THR A 6 6.24 -12.31 18.06
N ASP A 7 6.11 -13.39 18.81
CA ASP A 7 6.35 -14.75 18.33
C ASP A 7 5.08 -15.34 17.72
N PHE A 8 5.05 -15.49 16.40
CA PHE A 8 3.93 -16.05 15.65
C PHE A 8 3.98 -17.57 15.51
N THR A 9 5.04 -18.22 15.97
CA THR A 9 5.23 -19.66 15.82
C THR A 9 4.41 -20.49 16.79
N GLN A 10 3.88 -19.88 17.85
CA GLN A 10 3.15 -20.54 18.95
C GLN A 10 1.81 -19.85 19.25
N GLY A 11 0.95 -20.48 20.05
CA GLY A 11 -0.32 -19.93 20.51
C GLY A 11 -1.43 -19.95 19.46
N ARG A 12 -2.58 -19.36 19.76
CA ARG A 12 -3.74 -19.31 18.84
C ARG A 12 -3.49 -18.33 17.67
N ILE A 13 -3.77 -18.77 16.45
CA ILE A 13 -3.50 -17.98 15.22
C ILE A 13 -4.38 -16.73 15.17
N LEU A 14 -5.70 -16.90 15.31
CA LEU A 14 -6.69 -15.84 15.16
C LEU A 14 -6.40 -14.59 16.03
N PRO A 15 -6.23 -14.70 17.38
CA PRO A 15 -5.93 -13.52 18.18
C PRO A 15 -4.60 -12.87 17.80
N LYS A 16 -3.54 -13.67 17.56
CA LYS A 16 -2.22 -13.13 17.23
C LYS A 16 -2.23 -12.39 15.89
N LEU A 17 -2.87 -12.96 14.88
CA LEU A 17 -2.99 -12.33 13.57
C LEU A 17 -3.84 -11.05 13.65
N ALA A 18 -4.97 -11.07 14.35
CA ALA A 18 -5.84 -9.90 14.54
C ALA A 18 -5.12 -8.78 15.31
N PHE A 19 -4.45 -9.10 16.43
CA PHE A 19 -3.68 -8.12 17.21
C PHE A 19 -2.49 -7.53 16.45
N PHE A 20 -1.93 -8.26 15.50
CA PHE A 20 -0.87 -7.76 14.64
C PHE A 20 -1.41 -6.92 13.48
N MET A 21 -2.55 -7.31 12.90
CA MET A 21 -3.19 -6.64 11.78
C MET A 21 -3.79 -5.28 12.19
N LEU A 22 -4.47 -5.21 13.34
CA LEU A 22 -5.21 -4.00 13.75
C LEU A 22 -4.33 -2.73 13.84
N PRO A 23 -3.11 -2.74 14.42
CA PRO A 23 -2.24 -1.57 14.38
C PRO A 23 -1.76 -1.22 12.97
N ILE A 24 -1.54 -2.20 12.08
CA ILE A 24 -1.20 -1.94 10.67
C ILE A 24 -2.37 -1.27 9.96
N LEU A 25 -3.58 -1.76 10.16
CA LEU A 25 -4.79 -1.12 9.65
C LEU A 25 -4.93 0.31 10.18
N GLY A 26 -4.73 0.52 11.49
CA GLY A 26 -4.74 1.84 12.08
C GLY A 26 -3.72 2.79 11.47
N ALA A 27 -2.50 2.30 11.19
CA ALA A 27 -1.48 3.08 10.51
C ALA A 27 -1.88 3.47 9.08
N LEU A 28 -2.47 2.55 8.31
CA LEU A 28 -2.97 2.81 6.95
C LEU A 28 -4.13 3.81 6.96
N VAL A 29 -5.06 3.70 7.92
CA VAL A 29 -6.17 4.66 8.09
C VAL A 29 -5.63 6.05 8.43
N LEU A 30 -4.67 6.16 9.34
CA LEU A 30 -4.05 7.45 9.67
C LEU A 30 -3.35 8.06 8.45
N GLN A 31 -2.64 7.26 7.64
CA GLN A 31 -2.01 7.72 6.40
C GLN A 31 -3.04 8.24 5.39
N ALA A 32 -4.15 7.52 5.20
CA ALA A 32 -5.23 7.97 4.32
C ALA A 32 -5.89 9.26 4.87
N ALA A 33 -6.04 9.35 6.19
CA ALA A 33 -6.66 10.50 6.84
C ALA A 33 -5.81 11.77 6.70
N TYR A 34 -4.50 11.72 6.97
CA TYR A 34 -3.69 12.94 6.84
C TYR A 34 -3.58 13.41 5.38
N GLY A 35 -3.50 12.49 4.40
CA GLY A 35 -3.56 12.87 2.99
C GLY A 35 -4.88 13.54 2.59
N ALA A 36 -6.00 13.18 3.24
CA ALA A 36 -7.27 13.89 3.06
C ALA A 36 -7.27 15.26 3.74
N VAL A 37 -6.62 15.39 4.92
CA VAL A 37 -6.48 16.66 5.64
C VAL A 37 -5.64 17.65 4.85
N ASP A 38 -4.53 17.24 4.24
CA ASP A 38 -3.72 18.09 3.33
C ASP A 38 -4.62 18.77 2.28
N LEU A 39 -5.47 17.99 1.59
CA LEU A 39 -6.38 18.50 0.57
C LEU A 39 -7.46 19.42 1.16
N LEU A 40 -7.97 19.11 2.35
CA LEU A 40 -8.98 19.93 3.03
C LEU A 40 -8.42 21.29 3.46
N VAL A 41 -7.22 21.31 4.03
CA VAL A 41 -6.57 22.53 4.50
C VAL A 41 -6.19 23.42 3.32
N VAL A 42 -5.57 22.86 2.27
CA VAL A 42 -5.25 23.62 1.07
C VAL A 42 -6.51 24.08 0.34
N GLY A 43 -7.55 23.25 0.29
CA GLY A 43 -8.83 23.61 -0.33
C GLY A 43 -9.57 24.74 0.39
N ARG A 44 -9.37 24.89 1.72
CA ARG A 44 -10.04 25.92 2.51
C ARG A 44 -9.24 27.22 2.65
N PHE A 45 -7.93 27.13 2.72
CA PHE A 45 -7.04 28.25 3.05
C PHE A 45 -6.07 28.61 1.92
N GLY A 46 -5.89 27.72 0.94
CA GLY A 46 -5.04 27.92 -0.23
C GLY A 46 -5.80 28.39 -1.46
N SER A 47 -5.11 28.43 -2.59
CA SER A 47 -5.68 28.78 -3.89
C SER A 47 -6.28 27.54 -4.58
N THR A 48 -7.18 27.76 -5.57
CA THR A 48 -7.71 26.69 -6.42
C THR A 48 -6.58 25.98 -7.20
N SER A 49 -5.59 26.75 -7.67
CA SER A 49 -4.41 26.19 -8.34
C SER A 49 -3.54 25.39 -7.40
N GLY A 50 -3.42 25.83 -6.12
CA GLY A 50 -2.73 25.10 -5.05
C GLY A 50 -3.41 23.77 -4.71
N LEU A 51 -4.74 23.75 -4.62
CA LEU A 51 -5.50 22.51 -4.41
C LEU A 51 -5.29 21.53 -5.55
N SER A 52 -5.33 22.01 -6.81
CA SER A 52 -5.02 21.19 -7.99
C SER A 52 -3.58 20.66 -7.96
N ALA A 53 -2.63 21.50 -7.54
CA ALA A 53 -1.22 21.14 -7.43
C ALA A 53 -1.00 20.03 -6.38
N VAL A 54 -1.59 20.16 -5.19
CA VAL A 54 -1.51 19.11 -4.14
C VAL A 54 -2.19 17.82 -4.60
N SER A 55 -3.35 17.92 -5.24
CA SER A 55 -4.08 16.75 -5.75
C SER A 55 -3.26 15.97 -6.78
N THR A 56 -2.66 16.65 -7.76
CA THR A 56 -1.85 16.03 -8.82
C THR A 56 -0.50 15.58 -8.29
N GLY A 57 0.17 16.43 -7.51
CA GLY A 57 1.49 16.12 -6.94
C GLY A 57 1.46 14.95 -5.96
N SER A 58 0.41 14.83 -5.14
CA SER A 58 0.24 13.70 -4.23
C SER A 58 0.06 12.36 -4.95
N GLN A 59 -0.54 12.34 -6.16
CA GLN A 59 -0.64 11.10 -6.95
C GLN A 59 0.75 10.59 -7.37
N VAL A 60 1.68 11.49 -7.74
CA VAL A 60 3.08 11.12 -8.02
C VAL A 60 3.75 10.51 -6.79
N LEU A 61 3.58 11.16 -5.64
CA LEU A 61 4.16 10.69 -4.37
C LEU A 61 3.55 9.36 -3.92
N ASN A 62 2.24 9.17 -4.10
CA ASN A 62 1.56 7.91 -3.80
C ASN A 62 2.10 6.76 -4.65
N LEU A 63 2.27 6.97 -5.96
CA LEU A 63 2.88 5.98 -6.85
C LEU A 63 4.27 5.56 -6.33
N VAL A 64 5.13 6.53 -6.03
CA VAL A 64 6.48 6.26 -5.50
C VAL A 64 6.39 5.51 -4.16
N THR A 65 5.54 5.97 -3.25
CA THR A 65 5.38 5.37 -1.92
C THR A 65 4.87 3.93 -2.00
N PHE A 66 3.90 3.62 -2.86
CA PHE A 66 3.38 2.26 -3.04
C PHE A 66 4.47 1.32 -3.59
N VAL A 67 5.22 1.76 -4.60
CA VAL A 67 6.33 0.97 -5.17
C VAL A 67 7.42 0.71 -4.12
N VAL A 68 7.82 1.74 -3.36
CA VAL A 68 8.81 1.61 -2.28
C VAL A 68 8.31 0.69 -1.16
N THR A 69 7.02 0.78 -0.80
CA THR A 69 6.41 -0.10 0.22
C THR A 69 6.44 -1.56 -0.20
N GLN A 70 6.14 -1.85 -1.46
CA GLN A 70 6.19 -3.22 -1.99
C GLN A 70 7.63 -3.73 -2.09
N LEU A 71 8.59 -2.88 -2.47
CA LEU A 71 10.01 -3.25 -2.42
C LEU A 71 10.46 -3.57 -0.99
N ALA A 72 10.01 -2.77 -0.01
CA ALA A 72 10.34 -2.95 1.40
C ALA A 72 9.68 -4.21 2.01
N MET A 73 8.63 -4.77 1.37
CA MET A 73 8.07 -6.07 1.77
C MET A 73 9.12 -7.18 1.78
N GLY A 74 10.10 -7.13 0.87
CA GLY A 74 11.23 -8.07 0.88
C GLY A 74 12.01 -8.05 2.18
N VAL A 75 12.23 -6.87 2.77
CA VAL A 75 12.87 -6.71 4.08
C VAL A 75 12.00 -7.30 5.19
N THR A 76 10.69 -7.02 5.18
CA THR A 76 9.72 -7.58 6.13
C THR A 76 9.77 -9.11 6.14
N VAL A 77 9.65 -9.73 4.97
CA VAL A 77 9.62 -11.18 4.80
C VAL A 77 10.94 -11.81 5.26
N LEU A 78 12.07 -11.25 4.86
CA LEU A 78 13.38 -11.82 5.20
C LEU A 78 13.71 -11.71 6.69
N ILE A 79 13.38 -10.59 7.35
CA ILE A 79 13.55 -10.43 8.80
C ILE A 79 12.65 -11.44 9.55
N ALA A 80 11.36 -11.52 9.19
CA ALA A 80 10.43 -12.47 9.81
C ALA A 80 10.91 -13.92 9.64
N ARG A 81 11.47 -14.25 8.45
CA ARG A 81 12.05 -15.56 8.16
C ARG A 81 13.20 -15.89 9.11
N TYR A 82 14.18 -14.98 9.25
CA TYR A 82 15.33 -15.22 10.13
C TYR A 82 14.96 -15.28 11.63
N LEU A 83 13.91 -14.57 12.04
CA LEU A 83 13.36 -14.73 13.39
C LEU A 83 12.79 -16.14 13.58
N GLY A 84 12.04 -16.65 12.61
CA GLY A 84 11.51 -18.03 12.66
C GLY A 84 12.60 -19.09 12.66
N GLU A 85 13.63 -18.92 11.83
CA GLU A 85 14.80 -19.79 11.75
C GLU A 85 15.70 -19.75 13.00
N LYS A 86 15.44 -18.83 13.95
CA LYS A 86 16.30 -18.55 15.10
C LYS A 86 17.74 -18.18 14.72
N ARG A 87 17.87 -17.41 13.61
CA ARG A 87 19.15 -16.91 13.08
C ARG A 87 19.23 -15.37 13.12
N PRO A 88 19.14 -14.78 14.33
CA PRO A 88 19.06 -13.34 14.49
C PRO A 88 20.32 -12.59 14.00
N GLN A 89 21.48 -13.27 13.92
CA GLN A 89 22.74 -12.68 13.45
C GLN A 89 22.68 -12.17 12.00
N TYR A 90 21.76 -12.69 11.15
CA TYR A 90 21.60 -12.20 9.79
C TYR A 90 20.70 -10.97 9.69
N ILE A 91 19.92 -10.68 10.73
CA ILE A 91 18.97 -9.54 10.70
C ILE A 91 19.74 -8.21 10.65
N GLY A 92 20.86 -8.09 11.41
CA GLY A 92 21.73 -6.91 11.31
C GLY A 92 22.22 -6.65 9.89
N GLN A 93 22.64 -7.70 9.19
CA GLN A 93 23.06 -7.61 7.78
C GLN A 93 21.91 -7.21 6.84
N VAL A 94 20.69 -7.71 7.10
CA VAL A 94 19.49 -7.29 6.32
C VAL A 94 19.23 -5.81 6.53
N ILE A 95 19.25 -5.32 7.76
CA ILE A 95 19.00 -3.92 8.11
C ILE A 95 20.08 -3.02 7.51
N GLY A 96 21.36 -3.36 7.70
CA GLY A 96 22.48 -2.58 7.15
C GLY A 96 22.48 -2.54 5.62
N GLY A 97 22.26 -3.70 4.98
CA GLY A 97 22.12 -3.80 3.52
C GLY A 97 20.91 -3.04 2.99
N ALA A 98 19.75 -3.13 3.68
CA ALA A 98 18.55 -2.38 3.33
C ALA A 98 18.80 -0.87 3.44
N ALA A 99 19.43 -0.39 4.52
CA ALA A 99 19.76 1.02 4.67
C ALA A 99 20.57 1.55 3.47
N ILE A 100 21.56 0.82 2.99
CA ILE A 100 22.35 1.22 1.80
C ILE A 100 21.49 1.20 0.53
N VAL A 101 20.77 0.09 0.26
CA VAL A 101 19.97 -0.05 -0.97
C VAL A 101 18.86 1.00 -1.02
N PHE A 102 18.15 1.24 0.07
CA PHE A 102 17.08 2.23 0.11
C PHE A 102 17.62 3.67 0.08
N THR A 103 18.84 3.93 0.60
CA THR A 103 19.49 5.23 0.44
C THR A 103 19.89 5.48 -1.02
N LEU A 104 20.42 4.47 -1.74
CA LEU A 104 20.72 4.58 -3.16
C LEU A 104 19.44 4.78 -3.99
N LEU A 105 18.38 4.07 -3.65
CA LEU A 105 17.05 4.27 -4.27
C LEU A 105 16.55 5.70 -4.02
N ALA A 106 16.64 6.18 -2.79
CA ALA A 106 16.25 7.55 -2.45
C ALA A 106 17.06 8.58 -3.21
N ALA A 107 18.37 8.37 -3.39
CA ALA A 107 19.23 9.25 -4.20
C ALA A 107 18.80 9.25 -5.67
N ALA A 108 18.47 8.10 -6.25
CA ALA A 108 17.95 8.02 -7.62
C ALA A 108 16.59 8.73 -7.76
N LEU A 109 15.68 8.49 -6.82
CA LEU A 109 14.37 9.16 -6.79
C LEU A 109 14.50 10.67 -6.57
N PHE A 110 15.44 11.11 -5.73
CA PHE A 110 15.76 12.54 -5.55
C PHE A 110 16.11 13.19 -6.87
N VAL A 111 17.04 12.60 -7.63
CA VAL A 111 17.42 13.12 -8.95
C VAL A 111 16.19 13.21 -9.87
N VAL A 112 15.39 12.15 -9.94
CA VAL A 112 14.19 12.12 -10.80
C VAL A 112 13.16 13.16 -10.36
N LEU A 113 12.78 13.20 -9.08
CA LEU A 113 11.71 14.07 -8.60
C LEU A 113 12.10 15.55 -8.53
N VAL A 114 13.36 15.87 -8.26
CA VAL A 114 13.81 17.26 -8.14
C VAL A 114 14.12 17.87 -9.51
N PHE A 115 14.89 17.18 -10.34
CA PHE A 115 15.34 17.74 -11.62
C PHE A 115 14.29 17.59 -12.73
N PHE A 116 13.46 16.55 -12.70
CA PHE A 116 12.41 16.32 -13.70
C PHE A 116 11.00 16.65 -13.19
N ALA A 117 10.86 17.38 -12.08
CA ALA A 117 9.58 17.73 -11.47
C ALA A 117 8.58 18.34 -12.48
N ARG A 118 9.03 19.29 -13.30
CA ARG A 118 8.17 19.95 -14.30
C ARG A 118 7.74 18.99 -15.41
N LEU A 119 8.64 18.12 -15.91
CA LEU A 119 8.31 17.10 -16.88
C LEU A 119 7.29 16.10 -16.32
N ILE A 120 7.49 15.64 -15.08
CA ILE A 120 6.57 14.72 -14.40
C ILE A 120 5.18 15.38 -14.27
N SER A 121 5.12 16.63 -13.81
CA SER A 121 3.86 17.36 -13.67
C SER A 121 3.14 17.55 -15.01
N SER A 122 3.87 17.81 -16.09
CA SER A 122 3.35 17.88 -17.45
C SER A 122 2.81 16.53 -17.94
N LEU A 123 3.54 15.43 -17.69
CA LEU A 123 3.09 14.07 -18.02
C LEU A 123 1.84 13.67 -17.23
N MET A 124 1.68 14.17 -16.02
CA MET A 124 0.46 14.01 -15.21
C MET A 124 -0.69 14.91 -15.66
N GLN A 125 -0.51 15.67 -16.75
CA GLN A 125 -1.50 16.59 -17.31
C GLN A 125 -2.01 17.62 -16.28
N ALA A 126 -1.11 18.15 -15.45
CA ALA A 126 -1.44 19.25 -14.54
C ALA A 126 -1.97 20.45 -15.35
N PRO A 127 -3.07 21.10 -14.91
CA PRO A 127 -3.58 22.31 -15.57
C PRO A 127 -2.49 23.39 -15.69
N ALA A 128 -2.51 24.17 -16.76
CA ALA A 128 -1.47 25.17 -17.04
C ALA A 128 -1.26 26.15 -15.88
N GLU A 129 -2.36 26.56 -15.23
CA GLU A 129 -2.34 27.48 -14.07
C GLU A 129 -1.77 26.83 -12.80
N ALA A 130 -1.78 25.50 -12.68
CA ALA A 130 -1.28 24.74 -11.54
C ALA A 130 0.06 24.06 -11.79
N LEU A 131 0.58 24.10 -13.04
CA LEU A 131 1.76 23.33 -13.43
C LEU A 131 3.01 23.66 -12.59
N ASP A 132 3.30 24.94 -12.40
CA ASP A 132 4.47 25.39 -11.66
C ASP A 132 4.32 25.10 -10.16
N LEU A 133 3.12 25.22 -9.60
CA LEU A 133 2.83 24.82 -8.21
C LEU A 133 2.94 23.32 -8.02
N THR A 134 2.44 22.52 -8.97
CA THR A 134 2.59 21.05 -8.96
C THR A 134 4.06 20.66 -9.01
N ALA A 135 4.84 21.27 -9.92
CA ALA A 135 6.27 21.02 -10.02
C ALA A 135 7.02 21.43 -8.74
N SER A 136 6.62 22.53 -8.10
CA SER A 136 7.17 22.96 -6.81
C SER A 136 6.85 21.95 -5.71
N TYR A 137 5.59 21.49 -5.62
CA TYR A 137 5.16 20.44 -4.68
C TYR A 137 5.98 19.17 -4.84
N VAL A 138 6.08 18.64 -6.07
CA VAL A 138 6.85 17.42 -6.38
C VAL A 138 8.33 17.62 -6.05
N ARG A 139 8.90 18.80 -6.33
CA ARG A 139 10.30 19.11 -6.03
C ARG A 139 10.58 19.18 -4.53
N ILE A 140 9.71 19.80 -3.74
CA ILE A 140 9.86 19.88 -2.28
C ILE A 140 9.77 18.48 -1.67
N CYS A 141 8.74 17.70 -2.04
CA CYS A 141 8.61 16.32 -1.58
C CYS A 141 9.77 15.44 -2.07
N GLY A 142 10.24 15.64 -3.31
CA GLY A 142 11.42 14.99 -3.85
C GLY A 142 12.70 15.30 -3.08
N SER A 143 12.85 16.54 -2.60
CA SER A 143 13.96 16.93 -1.72
C SER A 143 13.94 16.19 -0.38
N GLY A 144 12.74 15.86 0.12
CA GLY A 144 12.53 15.08 1.33
C GLY A 144 12.40 13.56 1.12
N ILE A 145 12.63 13.06 -0.10
CA ILE A 145 12.37 11.64 -0.45
C ILE A 145 13.15 10.66 0.43
N PHE A 146 14.32 11.05 0.93
CA PHE A 146 15.11 10.25 1.85
C PHE A 146 14.33 9.89 3.12
N PHE A 147 13.55 10.82 3.66
CA PHE A 147 12.71 10.55 4.83
C PHE A 147 11.53 9.63 4.48
N ILE A 148 10.90 9.82 3.31
CA ILE A 148 9.79 8.99 2.85
C ILE A 148 10.24 7.55 2.64
N VAL A 149 11.39 7.36 2.00
CA VAL A 149 11.97 6.03 1.77
C VAL A 149 12.41 5.39 3.08
N ALA A 150 13.09 6.13 3.96
CA ALA A 150 13.51 5.64 5.28
C ALA A 150 12.32 5.25 6.16
N TYR A 151 11.24 6.04 6.14
CA TYR A 151 9.99 5.73 6.83
C TYR A 151 9.41 4.37 6.39
N ASN A 152 9.33 4.13 5.08
CA ASN A 152 8.80 2.88 4.54
C ASN A 152 9.69 1.68 4.87
N MET A 153 11.02 1.86 4.81
CA MET A 153 11.99 0.84 5.20
C MET A 153 11.87 0.50 6.71
N LEU A 154 11.77 1.50 7.59
CA LEU A 154 11.60 1.29 9.03
C LEU A 154 10.25 0.65 9.34
N SER A 155 9.17 1.03 8.67
CA SER A 155 7.87 0.38 8.76
C SER A 155 7.96 -1.11 8.41
N ALA A 156 8.66 -1.44 7.33
CA ALA A 156 8.89 -2.82 6.92
C ALA A 156 9.71 -3.61 7.94
N LEU A 157 10.73 -2.97 8.54
CA LEU A 157 11.56 -3.56 9.60
C LEU A 157 10.71 -3.90 10.83
N PHE A 158 9.90 -2.97 11.33
CA PHE A 158 9.03 -3.21 12.49
C PHE A 158 8.00 -4.30 12.21
N ARG A 159 7.41 -4.34 10.99
CA ARG A 159 6.52 -5.45 10.58
C ARG A 159 7.25 -6.79 10.57
N GLY A 160 8.47 -6.83 10.04
CA GLY A 160 9.31 -8.04 10.04
C GLY A 160 9.65 -8.54 11.43
N LEU A 161 9.84 -7.64 12.39
CA LEU A 161 10.05 -7.95 13.81
C LEU A 161 8.74 -8.36 14.54
N GLY A 162 7.59 -8.34 13.88
CA GLY A 162 6.30 -8.62 14.50
C GLY A 162 5.78 -7.50 15.40
N ASP A 163 6.31 -6.27 15.28
CA ASP A 163 5.94 -5.12 16.11
C ASP A 163 5.16 -4.07 15.33
N SER A 164 3.89 -4.34 15.09
CA SER A 164 2.99 -3.39 14.44
C SER A 164 2.59 -2.20 15.31
N ARG A 165 2.69 -2.33 16.64
CA ARG A 165 2.32 -1.24 17.56
C ARG A 165 3.29 -0.07 17.49
N SER A 166 4.58 -0.35 17.45
CA SER A 166 5.59 0.68 17.25
C SER A 166 5.38 1.40 15.92
N GLN A 167 5.03 0.67 14.86
CA GLN A 167 4.67 1.27 13.57
C GLN A 167 3.50 2.24 13.71
N LEU A 168 2.42 1.85 14.36
CA LEU A 168 1.26 2.72 14.57
C LEU A 168 1.63 4.01 15.33
N ILE A 169 2.51 3.93 16.34
CA ILE A 169 2.91 5.08 17.14
C ILE A 169 3.65 6.12 16.29
N PHE A 170 4.67 5.73 15.52
CA PHE A 170 5.40 6.73 14.74
C PHE A 170 4.60 7.25 13.53
N VAL A 171 3.62 6.49 13.02
CA VAL A 171 2.65 6.98 12.04
C VAL A 171 1.71 8.00 12.67
N LEU A 172 1.23 7.75 13.90
CA LEU A 172 0.40 8.70 14.62
C LEU A 172 1.14 10.03 14.87
N VAL A 173 2.42 9.95 15.26
CA VAL A 173 3.26 11.14 15.40
C VAL A 173 3.39 11.89 14.08
N ALA A 174 3.62 11.18 12.97
CA ALA A 174 3.65 11.80 11.63
C ALA A 174 2.33 12.50 11.31
N CYS A 175 1.19 11.86 11.57
CA CYS A 175 -0.14 12.42 11.32
C CYS A 175 -0.35 13.73 12.09
N ILE A 176 -0.01 13.75 13.37
CA ILE A 176 -0.14 14.95 14.22
C ILE A 176 0.76 16.08 13.70
N VAL A 177 2.02 15.78 13.39
CA VAL A 177 2.98 16.79 12.88
C VAL A 177 2.54 17.32 11.53
N ASN A 178 2.03 16.47 10.64
CA ASN A 178 1.53 16.88 9.32
C ASN A 178 0.33 17.82 9.47
N VAL A 179 -0.71 17.45 10.23
CA VAL A 179 -1.90 18.30 10.44
C VAL A 179 -1.54 19.64 11.06
N ILE A 180 -0.67 19.68 12.07
CA ILE A 180 -0.18 20.92 12.67
C ILE A 180 0.62 21.72 11.64
N GLY A 181 1.50 21.07 10.89
CA GLY A 181 2.30 21.67 9.84
C GLY A 181 1.44 22.33 8.76
N ASP A 182 0.40 21.66 8.28
CA ASP A 182 -0.53 22.20 7.30
C ASP A 182 -1.26 23.45 7.84
N LEU A 183 -1.79 23.38 9.05
CA LEU A 183 -2.46 24.52 9.66
C LEU A 183 -1.51 25.72 9.85
N VAL A 184 -0.27 25.48 10.23
CA VAL A 184 0.71 26.55 10.43
C VAL A 184 1.19 27.11 9.08
N LEU A 185 1.60 26.24 8.15
CA LEU A 185 2.25 26.66 6.91
C LEU A 185 1.25 27.11 5.83
N VAL A 186 0.10 26.42 5.73
CA VAL A 186 -0.91 26.75 4.71
C VAL A 186 -1.87 27.83 5.24
N ALA A 187 -2.49 27.61 6.41
CA ALA A 187 -3.46 28.56 6.94
C ALA A 187 -2.80 29.78 7.63
N GLY A 188 -1.66 29.61 8.32
CA GLY A 188 -0.96 30.68 9.02
C GLY A 188 -0.02 31.49 8.14
N PHE A 189 0.90 30.82 7.42
CA PHE A 189 1.89 31.48 6.56
C PHE A 189 1.46 31.65 5.10
N HIS A 190 0.30 31.11 4.70
CA HIS A 190 -0.25 31.19 3.34
C HIS A 190 0.70 30.65 2.26
N LEU A 191 1.46 29.58 2.56
CA LEU A 191 2.42 28.97 1.63
C LEU A 191 1.76 28.03 0.60
N ASP A 192 0.44 27.91 0.61
CA ASP A 192 -0.36 27.13 -0.35
C ASP A 192 0.18 25.67 -0.52
N ALA A 193 0.29 25.18 -1.75
CA ALA A 193 0.80 23.82 -2.04
C ALA A 193 2.22 23.59 -1.49
N ALA A 194 3.09 24.60 -1.49
CA ALA A 194 4.43 24.47 -0.92
C ALA A 194 4.40 24.22 0.59
N GLY A 195 3.45 24.85 1.30
CA GLY A 195 3.22 24.62 2.74
C GLY A 195 2.87 23.17 3.05
N ALA A 196 1.92 22.58 2.30
CA ALA A 196 1.53 21.18 2.45
C ALA A 196 2.70 20.22 2.14
N ALA A 197 3.49 20.49 1.09
CA ALA A 197 4.68 19.69 0.77
C ALA A 197 5.72 19.70 1.90
N ILE A 198 6.00 20.88 2.48
CA ILE A 198 6.94 21.03 3.61
C ILE A 198 6.41 20.30 4.85
N ALA A 199 5.10 20.43 5.16
CA ALA A 199 4.47 19.76 6.29
C ALA A 199 4.58 18.24 6.16
N THR A 200 4.33 17.69 4.97
CA THR A 200 4.46 16.26 4.67
C THR A 200 5.90 15.77 4.87
N VAL A 201 6.90 16.48 4.34
CA VAL A 201 8.32 16.11 4.49
C VAL A 201 8.75 16.21 5.97
N ALA A 202 8.35 17.26 6.67
CA ALA A 202 8.66 17.41 8.09
C ALA A 202 8.03 16.31 8.96
N ALA A 203 6.78 15.95 8.68
CA ALA A 203 6.10 14.83 9.34
C ALA A 203 6.83 13.50 9.14
N GLN A 204 7.27 13.22 7.92
CA GLN A 204 8.06 12.01 7.63
C GLN A 204 9.42 12.02 8.32
N ALA A 205 10.10 13.17 8.37
CA ALA A 205 11.39 13.32 9.07
C ALA A 205 11.23 13.04 10.58
N VAL A 206 10.23 13.65 11.22
CA VAL A 206 9.95 13.43 12.66
C VAL A 206 9.58 11.97 12.91
N SER A 207 8.79 11.34 12.03
CA SER A 207 8.43 9.93 12.11
C SER A 207 9.65 9.01 12.04
N VAL A 208 10.59 9.29 11.13
CA VAL A 208 11.87 8.53 11.02
C VAL A 208 12.68 8.66 12.30
N ILE A 209 12.82 9.87 12.84
CA ILE A 209 13.54 10.11 14.12
C ILE A 209 12.87 9.32 15.25
N CYS A 210 11.54 9.38 15.34
CA CYS A 210 10.77 8.62 16.32
C CYS A 210 10.98 7.11 16.17
N ALA A 211 10.90 6.58 14.95
CA ALA A 211 11.10 5.16 14.67
C ALA A 211 12.51 4.69 15.02
N ILE A 212 13.55 5.47 14.69
CA ILE A 212 14.94 5.18 15.06
C ILE A 212 15.10 5.19 16.59
N ALA A 213 14.55 6.20 17.28
CA ALA A 213 14.61 6.29 18.73
C ALA A 213 13.94 5.09 19.41
N MET A 214 12.79 4.63 18.88
CA MET A 214 12.10 3.45 19.36
C MET A 214 12.92 2.18 19.11
N LEU A 215 13.58 2.07 17.95
CA LEU A 215 14.42 0.93 17.61
C LEU A 215 15.64 0.84 18.53
N LEU A 216 16.30 1.97 18.83
CA LEU A 216 17.47 2.04 19.71
C LEU A 216 17.14 1.73 21.19
N LYS A 217 15.92 2.06 21.65
CA LYS A 217 15.46 1.76 23.03
C LYS A 217 14.99 0.32 23.20
N LYS A 218 14.79 -0.42 22.11
CA LYS A 218 14.25 -1.77 22.14
C LYS A 218 15.36 -2.78 22.38
N GLU A 219 15.13 -3.71 23.32
CA GLU A 219 15.96 -4.90 23.46
C GLU A 219 15.75 -5.81 22.23
N LEU A 220 16.67 -5.74 21.29
CA LEU A 220 16.64 -6.55 20.08
C LEU A 220 17.35 -7.89 20.31
N PRO A 221 16.85 -9.00 19.75
CA PRO A 221 17.50 -10.32 19.86
C PRO A 221 18.79 -10.42 19.03
N PHE A 222 19.23 -9.33 18.41
CA PHE A 222 20.42 -9.23 17.56
C PHE A 222 21.13 -7.89 17.80
N LYS A 223 22.40 -7.84 17.38
CA LYS A 223 23.21 -6.61 17.39
C LYS A 223 23.39 -6.12 15.96
N ILE A 224 23.32 -4.80 15.78
CA ILE A 224 23.63 -4.15 14.51
C ILE A 224 25.07 -3.64 14.61
N HIS A 225 25.95 -4.13 13.73
CA HIS A 225 27.35 -3.72 13.67
C HIS A 225 27.55 -2.72 12.54
N ARG A 226 28.51 -1.81 12.68
CA ARG A 226 28.89 -0.88 11.60
C ARG A 226 29.31 -1.62 10.31
N SER A 227 29.88 -2.81 10.46
CA SER A 227 30.24 -3.69 9.33
C SER A 227 29.06 -4.21 8.52
N ASP A 228 27.82 -4.15 9.04
CA ASP A 228 26.62 -4.60 8.38
C ASP A 228 26.15 -3.59 7.31
N PHE A 229 26.54 -2.30 7.46
CA PHE A 229 26.18 -1.22 6.53
C PHE A 229 27.07 -1.27 5.26
N LYS A 230 26.85 -2.31 4.48
CA LYS A 230 27.48 -2.52 3.17
C LYS A 230 26.59 -3.37 2.28
N LEU A 231 26.83 -3.35 0.98
CA LEU A 231 26.21 -4.31 0.07
C LEU A 231 26.68 -5.72 0.43
N ASN A 232 25.76 -6.56 0.80
CA ASN A 232 25.99 -7.92 1.29
C ASN A 232 25.03 -8.90 0.61
N PRO A 233 25.23 -10.24 0.75
CA PRO A 233 24.36 -11.25 0.10
C PRO A 233 22.89 -11.16 0.47
N GLN A 234 22.54 -10.54 1.62
CA GLN A 234 21.15 -10.37 2.02
C GLN A 234 20.43 -9.35 1.12
N CYS A 235 21.15 -8.37 0.55
CA CYS A 235 20.58 -7.43 -0.41
C CYS A 235 19.96 -8.17 -1.61
N LYS A 236 20.66 -9.15 -2.19
CA LYS A 236 20.14 -9.96 -3.28
C LYS A 236 18.87 -10.72 -2.89
N LYS A 237 18.82 -11.22 -1.64
CA LYS A 237 17.67 -11.98 -1.15
C LYS A 237 16.42 -11.11 -0.99
N PHE A 238 16.50 -9.99 -0.24
CA PHE A 238 15.31 -9.16 -0.07
C PHE A 238 14.92 -8.43 -1.36
N LEU A 239 15.86 -8.08 -2.23
CA LEU A 239 15.54 -7.54 -3.56
C LEU A 239 14.87 -8.59 -4.44
N GLY A 240 15.30 -9.85 -4.39
CA GLY A 240 14.65 -10.95 -5.10
C GLY A 240 13.19 -11.15 -4.69
N ILE A 241 12.84 -10.83 -3.44
CA ILE A 241 11.46 -10.86 -2.94
C ILE A 241 10.72 -9.56 -3.30
N GLY A 242 11.35 -8.40 -3.11
CA GLY A 242 10.68 -7.10 -3.21
C GLY A 242 10.55 -6.57 -4.63
N LEU A 243 11.54 -6.79 -5.52
CA LEU A 243 11.49 -6.26 -6.89
C LEU A 243 10.30 -6.77 -7.72
N PRO A 244 9.95 -8.08 -7.71
CA PRO A 244 8.75 -8.53 -8.39
C PRO A 244 7.48 -7.82 -7.91
N LEU A 245 7.35 -7.62 -6.59
CA LEU A 245 6.20 -6.93 -6.01
C LEU A 245 6.16 -5.44 -6.36
N ALA A 246 7.32 -4.78 -6.35
CA ALA A 246 7.44 -3.38 -6.75
C ALA A 246 7.08 -3.17 -8.22
N LEU A 247 7.53 -4.07 -9.11
CA LEU A 247 7.20 -4.03 -10.53
C LEU A 247 5.70 -4.28 -10.76
N GLN A 248 5.12 -5.27 -10.07
CA GLN A 248 3.69 -5.53 -10.11
C GLN A 248 2.90 -4.29 -9.69
N GLU A 249 3.28 -3.67 -8.58
CA GLU A 249 2.60 -2.47 -8.06
C GLU A 249 2.67 -1.32 -9.05
N PHE A 250 3.86 -1.04 -9.60
CA PHE A 250 4.03 -0.01 -10.61
C PHE A 250 3.09 -0.21 -11.82
N LEU A 251 3.04 -1.42 -12.36
CA LEU A 251 2.17 -1.73 -13.50
C LEU A 251 0.69 -1.70 -13.13
N THR A 252 0.34 -2.07 -11.89
CA THR A 252 -1.03 -1.94 -11.38
C THR A 252 -1.46 -0.47 -11.30
N GLN A 253 -0.59 0.43 -10.81
CA GLN A 253 -0.89 1.87 -10.78
C GLN A 253 -1.06 2.45 -12.19
N LEU A 254 -0.23 2.04 -13.15
CA LEU A 254 -0.42 2.42 -14.56
C LEU A 254 -1.77 1.93 -15.11
N SER A 255 -2.23 0.75 -14.70
CA SER A 255 -3.53 0.22 -15.12
C SER A 255 -4.71 1.06 -14.61
N PHE A 256 -4.60 1.63 -13.42
CA PHE A 256 -5.62 2.55 -12.90
C PHE A 256 -5.71 3.84 -13.72
N LEU A 257 -4.58 4.37 -14.20
CA LEU A 257 -4.57 5.52 -15.10
C LEU A 257 -5.25 5.20 -16.44
N ALA A 258 -4.99 4.00 -17.00
CA ALA A 258 -5.67 3.55 -18.22
C ALA A 258 -7.19 3.40 -18.00
N LEU A 259 -7.60 2.84 -16.87
CA LEU A 259 -9.01 2.71 -16.49
C LEU A 259 -9.69 4.08 -16.40
N CYS A 260 -9.03 5.06 -15.78
CA CYS A 260 -9.49 6.44 -15.71
C CYS A 260 -9.72 7.02 -17.13
N ALA A 261 -8.78 6.79 -18.07
CA ALA A 261 -8.92 7.23 -19.44
C ALA A 261 -10.11 6.58 -20.16
N PHE A 262 -10.43 5.31 -19.86
CA PHE A 262 -11.61 4.64 -20.42
C PHE A 262 -12.92 5.25 -19.90
N VAL A 263 -12.97 5.54 -18.60
CA VAL A 263 -14.15 6.17 -17.97
C VAL A 263 -14.35 7.60 -18.47
N ASN A 264 -13.29 8.36 -18.70
CA ASN A 264 -13.37 9.73 -19.19
C ASN A 264 -14.08 9.85 -20.55
N ARG A 265 -14.10 8.78 -21.36
CA ARG A 265 -14.84 8.73 -22.63
C ARG A 265 -16.36 8.74 -22.43
N LEU A 266 -16.85 8.36 -21.26
CA LEU A 266 -18.28 8.34 -20.94
C LEU A 266 -18.83 9.71 -20.54
N GLY A 267 -17.98 10.73 -20.48
CA GLY A 267 -18.36 12.11 -20.19
C GLY A 267 -18.03 12.59 -18.79
N LEU A 268 -18.29 13.86 -18.53
CA LEU A 268 -17.86 14.57 -17.32
C LEU A 268 -18.49 14.00 -16.05
N GLU A 269 -19.79 13.72 -16.07
CA GLU A 269 -20.51 13.19 -14.89
C GLU A 269 -20.01 11.80 -14.52
N ALA A 270 -19.77 10.93 -15.50
CA ALA A 270 -19.21 9.60 -15.31
C ALA A 270 -17.78 9.67 -14.74
N SER A 271 -16.94 10.54 -15.29
CA SER A 271 -15.57 10.78 -14.80
C SER A 271 -15.56 11.27 -13.35
N SER A 272 -16.42 12.24 -13.03
CA SER A 272 -16.56 12.79 -11.67
C SER A 272 -17.08 11.72 -10.69
N GLY A 273 -18.10 10.96 -11.10
CA GLY A 273 -18.64 9.86 -10.30
C GLY A 273 -17.61 8.77 -10.02
N TYR A 274 -16.82 8.37 -11.02
CA TYR A 274 -15.71 7.44 -10.85
C TYR A 274 -14.66 7.97 -9.89
N GLY A 275 -14.31 9.26 -9.97
CA GLY A 275 -13.37 9.89 -9.04
C GLY A 275 -13.83 9.83 -7.57
N VAL A 276 -15.13 10.03 -7.31
CA VAL A 276 -15.74 9.86 -5.98
C VAL A 276 -15.70 8.39 -5.56
N ALA A 277 -16.10 7.47 -6.44
CA ALA A 277 -16.08 6.04 -6.17
C ALA A 277 -14.66 5.54 -5.80
N CYS A 278 -13.62 6.01 -6.52
CA CYS A 278 -12.23 5.65 -6.22
C CYS A 278 -11.80 6.03 -4.80
N LYS A 279 -12.28 7.15 -4.26
CA LYS A 279 -11.98 7.52 -2.85
C LYS A 279 -12.57 6.51 -1.88
N ILE A 280 -13.82 6.09 -2.10
CA ILE A 280 -14.51 5.08 -1.28
C ILE A 280 -13.79 3.72 -1.40
N VAL A 281 -13.44 3.31 -2.62
CA VAL A 281 -12.69 2.08 -2.90
C VAL A 281 -11.34 2.07 -2.18
N ASN A 282 -10.60 3.17 -2.20
CA ASN A 282 -9.30 3.27 -1.52
C ASN A 282 -9.44 3.00 -0.01
N PHE A 283 -10.46 3.56 0.65
CA PHE A 283 -10.73 3.26 2.05
C PHE A 283 -11.12 1.78 2.27
N ALA A 284 -11.96 1.21 1.41
CA ALA A 284 -12.36 -0.19 1.49
C ALA A 284 -11.17 -1.15 1.36
N MET A 285 -10.15 -0.78 0.55
CA MET A 285 -8.95 -1.59 0.30
C MET A 285 -7.92 -1.55 1.44
N LEU A 286 -8.06 -0.68 2.44
CA LEU A 286 -7.13 -0.63 3.59
C LEU A 286 -7.17 -1.93 4.41
N ILE A 287 -8.34 -2.54 4.56
CA ILE A 287 -8.52 -3.79 5.33
C ILE A 287 -7.80 -4.97 4.65
N PRO A 288 -8.08 -5.30 3.36
CA PRO A 288 -7.34 -6.35 2.66
C PRO A 288 -5.82 -6.08 2.63
N SER A 289 -5.40 -4.82 2.45
CA SER A 289 -3.98 -4.45 2.41
C SER A 289 -3.29 -4.69 3.75
N SER A 290 -3.93 -4.37 4.87
CA SER A 290 -3.40 -4.64 6.20
C SER A 290 -3.30 -6.14 6.48
N LEU A 291 -4.28 -6.91 6.02
CA LEU A 291 -4.30 -8.36 6.13
C LEU A 291 -3.17 -9.01 5.32
N MET A 292 -2.96 -8.58 4.06
CA MET A 292 -1.87 -9.06 3.21
C MET A 292 -0.50 -8.82 3.85
N GLN A 293 -0.26 -7.59 4.36
CA GLN A 293 1.01 -7.23 4.99
C GLN A 293 1.25 -8.03 6.28
N SER A 294 0.21 -8.23 7.08
CA SER A 294 0.27 -9.01 8.31
C SER A 294 0.52 -10.48 8.04
N MET A 295 -0.17 -11.01 7.03
CA MET A 295 -0.04 -12.40 6.60
C MET A 295 1.37 -12.70 6.11
N ALA A 296 1.98 -11.82 5.31
CA ALA A 296 3.34 -12.00 4.80
C ALA A 296 4.36 -12.17 5.93
N SER A 297 4.30 -11.35 6.98
CA SER A 297 5.17 -11.47 8.14
C SER A 297 4.88 -12.72 8.96
N PHE A 298 3.59 -12.97 9.26
CA PHE A 298 3.16 -14.12 10.06
C PHE A 298 3.56 -15.45 9.42
N VAL A 299 3.29 -15.60 8.13
CA VAL A 299 3.62 -16.80 7.34
C VAL A 299 5.14 -16.97 7.25
N SER A 300 5.89 -15.92 6.94
CA SER A 300 7.34 -16.00 6.79
C SER A 300 8.02 -16.47 8.07
N GLN A 301 7.59 -16.00 9.24
CA GLN A 301 8.11 -16.46 10.52
C GLN A 301 7.81 -17.94 10.78
N ASN A 302 6.59 -18.40 10.45
CA ASN A 302 6.21 -19.80 10.61
C ASN A 302 6.95 -20.73 9.62
N VAL A 303 7.14 -20.29 8.39
CA VAL A 303 7.92 -21.04 7.38
C VAL A 303 9.38 -21.13 7.81
N GLY A 304 9.97 -20.03 8.31
CA GLY A 304 11.32 -20.04 8.88
C GLY A 304 11.48 -21.02 10.07
N ALA A 305 10.44 -21.16 10.89
CA ALA A 305 10.41 -22.12 11.99
C ALA A 305 10.10 -23.57 11.54
N GLY A 306 9.91 -23.85 10.26
CA GLY A 306 9.52 -25.17 9.75
C GLY A 306 8.04 -25.53 9.95
N ASN A 307 7.22 -24.59 10.47
CA ASN A 307 5.80 -24.80 10.81
C ASN A 307 4.88 -24.59 9.60
N LYS A 308 5.09 -25.32 8.50
CA LYS A 308 4.31 -25.16 7.24
C LYS A 308 2.81 -25.31 7.43
N LYS A 309 2.35 -26.30 8.24
CA LYS A 309 0.91 -26.46 8.53
C LYS A 309 0.31 -25.22 9.20
N ARG A 310 1.05 -24.60 10.11
CA ARG A 310 0.59 -23.39 10.79
C ARG A 310 0.55 -22.19 9.84
N ALA A 311 1.49 -22.10 8.90
CA ALA A 311 1.46 -21.10 7.83
C ALA A 311 0.22 -21.27 6.93
N GLU A 312 -0.14 -22.50 6.52
CA GLU A 312 -1.37 -22.78 5.79
C GLU A 312 -2.62 -22.42 6.61
N GLN A 313 -2.69 -22.84 7.87
CA GLN A 313 -3.82 -22.51 8.76
C GLN A 313 -3.99 -21.01 8.95
N SER A 314 -2.89 -20.26 8.98
CA SER A 314 -2.96 -18.80 9.07
C SER A 314 -3.56 -18.17 7.81
N MET A 315 -3.30 -18.71 6.62
CA MET A 315 -3.94 -18.28 5.38
C MET A 315 -5.47 -18.44 5.45
N PHE A 316 -5.95 -19.61 5.84
CA PHE A 316 -7.39 -19.85 5.99
C PHE A 316 -8.02 -18.98 7.08
N THR A 317 -7.30 -18.78 8.19
CA THR A 317 -7.75 -17.85 9.24
C THR A 317 -7.83 -16.42 8.72
N GLY A 318 -6.85 -15.99 7.92
CA GLY A 318 -6.86 -14.68 7.26
C GLY A 318 -8.03 -14.51 6.30
N ILE A 319 -8.32 -15.53 5.48
CA ILE A 319 -9.50 -15.55 4.61
C ILE A 319 -10.78 -15.38 5.45
N GLY A 320 -10.91 -16.10 6.57
CA GLY A 320 -12.07 -15.98 7.46
C GLY A 320 -12.23 -14.57 8.03
N ILE A 321 -11.14 -13.97 8.55
CA ILE A 321 -11.16 -12.57 9.03
C ILE A 321 -11.55 -11.63 7.89
N GLY A 322 -10.90 -11.77 6.74
CA GLY A 322 -11.13 -10.92 5.58
C GLY A 322 -12.57 -11.00 5.06
N LEU A 323 -13.15 -12.21 5.02
CA LEU A 323 -14.54 -12.41 4.59
C LEU A 323 -15.54 -11.70 5.50
N VAL A 324 -15.35 -11.74 6.82
CA VAL A 324 -16.23 -11.01 7.76
C VAL A 324 -16.23 -9.51 7.44
N PHE A 325 -15.06 -8.91 7.28
CA PHE A 325 -14.95 -7.49 6.92
C PHE A 325 -15.40 -7.23 5.48
N GLY A 326 -15.03 -8.10 4.53
CA GLY A 326 -15.41 -7.97 3.12
C GLY A 326 -16.93 -8.00 2.93
N CYS A 327 -17.63 -8.90 3.60
CA CYS A 327 -19.10 -8.96 3.60
C CYS A 327 -19.72 -7.72 4.26
N ALA A 328 -19.14 -7.21 5.35
CA ALA A 328 -19.62 -6.00 5.99
C ALA A 328 -19.47 -4.77 5.08
N VAL A 329 -18.30 -4.61 4.42
CA VAL A 329 -18.05 -3.54 3.45
C VAL A 329 -18.95 -3.71 2.21
N PHE A 330 -19.11 -4.93 1.71
CA PHE A 330 -20.04 -5.25 0.62
C PHE A 330 -21.45 -4.75 0.94
N ALA A 331 -21.99 -5.15 2.11
CA ALA A 331 -23.33 -4.75 2.53
C ALA A 331 -23.44 -3.22 2.68
N LEU A 332 -22.43 -2.57 3.22
CA LEU A 332 -22.39 -1.11 3.36
C LEU A 332 -22.40 -0.40 2.00
N VAL A 333 -21.52 -0.82 1.08
CA VAL A 333 -21.43 -0.25 -0.26
C VAL A 333 -22.70 -0.52 -1.07
N TRP A 334 -23.22 -1.75 -0.99
CA TRP A 334 -24.43 -2.15 -1.71
C TRP A 334 -25.67 -1.40 -1.23
N CYS A 335 -25.85 -1.26 0.09
CA CYS A 335 -27.07 -0.68 0.67
C CYS A 335 -27.01 0.84 0.85
N LYS A 336 -25.80 1.43 0.94
CA LYS A 336 -25.58 2.83 1.31
C LYS A 336 -24.48 3.52 0.47
N GLY A 337 -24.16 2.99 -0.71
CA GLY A 337 -23.13 3.55 -1.56
C GLY A 337 -23.47 4.96 -2.09
N ASP A 338 -24.77 5.25 -2.25
CA ASP A 338 -25.28 6.58 -2.57
C ASP A 338 -25.01 7.58 -1.42
N VAL A 339 -25.30 7.18 -0.17
CA VAL A 339 -25.00 8.00 1.02
C VAL A 339 -23.50 8.22 1.17
N LEU A 340 -22.69 7.17 0.97
CA LEU A 340 -21.23 7.28 1.02
C LEU A 340 -20.71 8.25 -0.05
N SER A 341 -21.27 8.22 -1.26
CA SER A 341 -20.93 9.14 -2.35
C SER A 341 -21.35 10.57 -2.03
N GLY A 342 -22.51 10.74 -1.37
CA GLY A 342 -23.03 12.02 -0.90
C GLY A 342 -22.15 12.71 0.15
N LEU A 343 -21.25 12.00 0.82
CA LEU A 343 -20.24 12.61 1.72
C LEU A 343 -19.20 13.45 0.96
N PHE A 344 -19.00 13.18 -0.33
CA PHE A 344 -17.98 13.83 -1.16
C PHE A 344 -18.53 14.90 -2.12
N THR A 345 -19.81 14.84 -2.46
CA THR A 345 -20.45 15.75 -3.40
C THR A 345 -21.95 15.85 -3.12
N ALA A 346 -22.54 17.01 -3.46
CA ALA A 346 -23.99 17.24 -3.41
C ALA A 346 -24.65 17.06 -4.80
N ASP A 347 -23.88 16.84 -5.86
CA ASP A 347 -24.39 16.68 -7.23
C ASP A 347 -25.02 15.29 -7.39
N ALA A 348 -26.34 15.26 -7.65
CA ALA A 348 -27.12 14.04 -7.78
C ALA A 348 -26.66 13.15 -8.95
N ALA A 349 -26.24 13.74 -10.07
CA ALA A 349 -25.76 12.99 -11.23
C ALA A 349 -24.41 12.30 -10.91
N VAL A 350 -23.51 13.02 -10.23
CA VAL A 350 -22.22 12.49 -9.79
C VAL A 350 -22.41 11.37 -8.75
N ILE A 351 -23.34 11.55 -7.80
CA ILE A 351 -23.68 10.51 -6.80
C ILE A 351 -24.23 9.25 -7.50
N ALA A 352 -25.16 9.40 -8.45
CA ALA A 352 -25.72 8.28 -9.20
C ALA A 352 -24.66 7.49 -9.97
N ASN A 353 -23.74 8.19 -10.66
CA ASN A 353 -22.63 7.59 -11.40
C ASN A 353 -21.63 6.90 -10.45
N SER A 354 -21.29 7.53 -9.32
CA SER A 354 -20.43 6.92 -8.29
C SER A 354 -21.06 5.63 -7.76
N TYR A 355 -22.33 5.69 -7.39
CA TYR A 355 -23.06 4.51 -6.90
C TYR A 355 -23.14 3.41 -7.96
N ALA A 356 -23.38 3.76 -9.23
CA ALA A 356 -23.37 2.80 -10.34
C ALA A 356 -22.03 2.04 -10.44
N TYR A 357 -20.89 2.74 -10.33
CA TYR A 357 -19.58 2.09 -10.29
C TYR A 357 -19.42 1.20 -9.06
N LEU A 358 -19.80 1.70 -7.88
CA LEU A 358 -19.70 0.97 -6.62
C LEU A 358 -20.53 -0.31 -6.61
N MET A 359 -21.70 -0.32 -7.25
CA MET A 359 -22.52 -1.53 -7.42
C MET A 359 -21.80 -2.62 -8.20
N GLY A 360 -21.13 -2.25 -9.31
CA GLY A 360 -20.30 -3.19 -10.07
C GLY A 360 -19.06 -3.66 -9.29
N PHE A 361 -18.47 -2.76 -8.51
CA PHE A 361 -17.26 -3.02 -7.72
C PHE A 361 -17.55 -3.80 -6.42
N ALA A 362 -18.73 -3.68 -5.83
CA ALA A 362 -19.03 -4.22 -4.49
C ALA A 362 -18.58 -5.68 -4.28
N PRO A 363 -18.78 -6.64 -5.21
CA PRO A 363 -18.31 -8.02 -5.04
C PRO A 363 -16.79 -8.14 -4.85
N GLU A 364 -16.01 -7.16 -5.32
CA GLU A 364 -14.56 -7.10 -5.17
C GLU A 364 -14.16 -7.09 -3.70
N THR A 365 -14.94 -6.45 -2.80
CA THR A 365 -14.62 -6.38 -1.38
C THR A 365 -14.61 -7.75 -0.70
N ILE A 366 -15.40 -8.70 -1.20
CA ILE A 366 -15.40 -10.10 -0.75
C ILE A 366 -14.27 -10.87 -1.42
N ALA A 367 -14.10 -10.69 -2.73
CA ALA A 367 -13.08 -11.40 -3.51
C ALA A 367 -11.65 -11.05 -3.05
N THR A 368 -11.37 -9.78 -2.76
CA THR A 368 -10.07 -9.32 -2.26
C THR A 368 -9.71 -9.90 -0.89
N ALA A 369 -10.69 -10.25 -0.05
CA ALA A 369 -10.43 -10.92 1.22
C ALA A 369 -9.73 -12.28 1.01
N ILE A 370 -10.15 -13.02 0.01
CA ILE A 370 -9.54 -14.29 -0.38
C ILE A 370 -8.19 -14.06 -1.06
N LEU A 371 -8.20 -13.22 -2.10
CA LEU A 371 -7.00 -12.96 -2.91
C LEU A 371 -5.84 -12.44 -2.06
N PHE A 372 -6.05 -11.39 -1.24
CA PHE A 372 -4.99 -10.74 -0.48
C PHE A 372 -4.46 -11.63 0.65
N SER A 373 -5.30 -12.51 1.23
CA SER A 373 -4.83 -13.52 2.17
C SER A 373 -3.91 -14.54 1.50
N MET A 374 -4.25 -15.00 0.28
CA MET A 374 -3.41 -15.92 -0.50
C MET A 374 -2.12 -15.22 -0.98
N VAL A 375 -2.21 -13.99 -1.45
CA VAL A 375 -1.04 -13.17 -1.83
C VAL A 375 -0.10 -12.98 -0.65
N GLY A 376 -0.62 -12.63 0.53
CA GLY A 376 0.18 -12.54 1.76
C GLY A 376 0.84 -13.87 2.15
N TYR A 377 0.13 -14.98 1.97
CA TYR A 377 0.69 -16.33 2.17
C TYR A 377 1.84 -16.62 1.19
N PHE A 378 1.67 -16.35 -0.09
CA PHE A 378 2.72 -16.58 -1.09
C PHE A 378 3.92 -15.64 -0.89
N ASN A 379 3.69 -14.37 -0.51
CA ASN A 379 4.75 -13.44 -0.15
C ASN A 379 5.58 -13.95 1.02
N GLY A 380 4.92 -14.46 2.07
CA GLY A 380 5.60 -15.06 3.23
C GLY A 380 6.34 -16.36 2.91
N ASN A 381 5.99 -17.06 1.83
CA ASN A 381 6.65 -18.28 1.33
C ASN A 381 7.71 -18.00 0.25
N ASP A 382 8.15 -16.75 0.03
CA ASP A 382 9.09 -16.34 -1.03
C ASP A 382 8.61 -16.65 -2.47
N LYS A 383 7.31 -16.79 -2.68
CA LYS A 383 6.71 -17.01 -4.00
C LYS A 383 6.29 -15.72 -4.69
N THR A 384 7.05 -14.64 -4.47
CA THR A 384 6.71 -13.30 -4.95
C THR A 384 6.77 -13.16 -6.47
N LEU A 385 7.61 -13.95 -7.14
CA LEU A 385 7.59 -14.04 -8.60
C LEU A 385 6.24 -14.57 -9.13
N TRP A 386 5.67 -15.58 -8.47
CA TRP A 386 4.33 -16.07 -8.79
C TRP A 386 3.27 -14.97 -8.55
N VAL A 387 3.36 -14.28 -7.41
CA VAL A 387 2.43 -13.18 -7.09
C VAL A 387 2.48 -12.10 -8.18
N MET A 388 3.68 -11.74 -8.64
CA MET A 388 3.86 -10.80 -9.75
C MET A 388 3.19 -11.33 -11.03
N VAL A 389 3.48 -12.56 -11.45
CA VAL A 389 2.92 -13.13 -12.68
C VAL A 389 1.39 -13.18 -12.60
N GLN A 390 0.84 -13.69 -11.49
CA GLN A 390 -0.61 -13.74 -11.26
C GLN A 390 -1.23 -12.33 -11.30
N GLY A 391 -0.62 -11.36 -10.63
CA GLY A 391 -1.10 -9.98 -10.60
C GLY A 391 -1.06 -9.31 -11.98
N LEU A 392 -0.03 -9.57 -12.78
CA LEU A 392 0.06 -9.06 -14.16
C LEU A 392 -1.00 -9.69 -15.06
N VAL A 393 -1.20 -11.00 -14.98
CA VAL A 393 -2.27 -11.69 -15.72
C VAL A 393 -3.63 -11.10 -15.35
N GLN A 394 -3.91 -11.01 -14.05
CA GLN A 394 -5.17 -10.44 -13.53
C GLN A 394 -5.41 -9.01 -14.05
N THR A 395 -4.38 -8.16 -13.99
CA THR A 395 -4.51 -6.73 -14.29
C THR A 395 -4.47 -6.45 -15.79
N LEU A 396 -3.45 -6.95 -16.48
CA LEU A 396 -3.22 -6.60 -17.90
C LEU A 396 -4.01 -7.47 -18.89
N LEU A 397 -4.27 -8.75 -18.57
CA LEU A 397 -4.94 -9.67 -19.48
C LEU A 397 -6.43 -9.82 -19.18
N VAL A 398 -6.90 -9.46 -17.99
CA VAL A 398 -8.32 -9.60 -17.63
C VAL A 398 -8.95 -8.23 -17.36
N ARG A 399 -8.45 -7.50 -16.33
CA ARG A 399 -9.09 -6.27 -15.88
C ARG A 399 -9.09 -5.16 -16.94
N LEU A 400 -7.94 -4.86 -17.53
CA LEU A 400 -7.85 -3.79 -18.55
C LEU A 400 -8.63 -4.10 -19.82
N PRO A 401 -8.48 -5.28 -20.46
CA PRO A 401 -9.25 -5.61 -21.65
C PRO A 401 -10.75 -5.63 -21.38
N MET A 402 -11.19 -6.19 -20.25
CA MET A 402 -12.61 -6.21 -19.88
C MET A 402 -13.15 -4.79 -19.68
N ALA A 403 -12.45 -3.94 -18.93
CA ALA A 403 -12.87 -2.55 -18.74
C ALA A 403 -12.92 -1.78 -20.05
N TYR A 404 -11.94 -1.99 -20.94
CA TYR A 404 -11.95 -1.40 -22.29
C TYR A 404 -13.16 -1.85 -23.09
N ILE A 405 -13.39 -3.17 -23.21
CA ILE A 405 -14.53 -3.74 -23.94
C ILE A 405 -15.85 -3.18 -23.39
N MET A 406 -16.01 -3.13 -22.07
CA MET A 406 -17.21 -2.58 -21.43
C MET A 406 -17.38 -1.07 -21.69
N SER A 407 -16.28 -0.31 -21.83
CA SER A 407 -16.32 1.14 -22.08
C SER A 407 -16.72 1.53 -23.50
N ILE A 408 -16.59 0.61 -24.47
CA ILE A 408 -16.91 0.87 -25.90
C ILE A 408 -18.27 0.31 -26.32
N GLN A 409 -19.03 -0.32 -25.41
CA GLN A 409 -20.37 -0.82 -25.70
C GLN A 409 -21.35 0.35 -25.93
N PRO A 410 -22.37 0.17 -26.79
CA PRO A 410 -23.37 1.21 -27.03
C PRO A 410 -24.10 1.71 -25.78
N ASN A 411 -24.28 0.81 -24.79
CA ASN A 411 -24.90 1.10 -23.51
C ASN A 411 -23.88 1.02 -22.35
N ALA A 412 -22.65 1.51 -22.59
CA ALA A 412 -21.61 1.48 -21.57
C ALA A 412 -22.08 2.17 -20.29
N SER A 413 -21.87 1.51 -19.16
CA SER A 413 -22.21 2.04 -17.84
C SER A 413 -21.05 1.84 -16.85
N LEU A 414 -21.00 2.67 -15.84
CA LEU A 414 -19.98 2.55 -14.78
C LEU A 414 -20.12 1.23 -14.00
N THR A 415 -21.34 0.68 -13.87
CA THR A 415 -21.55 -0.64 -13.28
C THR A 415 -20.85 -1.74 -14.07
N MET A 416 -20.94 -1.72 -15.40
CA MET A 416 -20.24 -2.71 -16.25
C MET A 416 -18.73 -2.59 -16.13
N ILE A 417 -18.21 -1.36 -16.13
CA ILE A 417 -16.76 -1.12 -15.93
C ILE A 417 -16.33 -1.56 -14.53
N GLY A 418 -17.14 -1.30 -13.51
CA GLY A 418 -16.91 -1.72 -12.13
C GLY A 418 -16.78 -3.23 -11.97
N LEU A 419 -17.54 -4.02 -12.73
CA LEU A 419 -17.47 -5.49 -12.74
C LEU A 419 -16.13 -6.05 -13.23
N SER A 420 -15.31 -5.26 -13.93
CA SER A 420 -13.99 -5.69 -14.37
C SER A 420 -13.05 -6.02 -13.19
N ALA A 421 -13.21 -5.37 -12.04
CA ALA A 421 -12.43 -5.63 -10.84
C ALA A 421 -12.73 -7.02 -10.25
N PRO A 422 -13.97 -7.35 -9.79
CA PRO A 422 -14.25 -8.65 -9.19
C PRO A 422 -14.07 -9.81 -10.17
N THR A 423 -14.31 -9.62 -11.47
CA THR A 423 -14.06 -10.65 -12.47
C THR A 423 -12.57 -10.98 -12.57
N SER A 424 -11.73 -9.95 -12.63
CA SER A 424 -10.26 -10.15 -12.68
C SER A 424 -9.74 -10.78 -11.39
N THR A 425 -10.28 -10.40 -10.25
CA THR A 425 -9.90 -10.97 -8.94
C THR A 425 -10.35 -12.43 -8.81
N ALA A 426 -11.50 -12.81 -9.35
CA ALA A 426 -11.92 -14.20 -9.41
C ALA A 426 -10.94 -15.05 -10.23
N VAL A 427 -10.46 -14.56 -11.37
CA VAL A 427 -9.39 -15.23 -12.14
C VAL A 427 -8.11 -15.34 -11.32
N GLY A 428 -7.71 -14.27 -10.62
CA GLY A 428 -6.55 -14.27 -9.73
C GLY A 428 -6.66 -15.32 -8.61
N ILE A 429 -7.84 -15.47 -8.02
CA ILE A 429 -8.12 -16.49 -7.00
C ILE A 429 -7.98 -17.90 -7.59
N LEU A 430 -8.55 -18.15 -8.78
CA LEU A 430 -8.44 -19.46 -9.45
C LEU A 430 -6.99 -19.83 -9.77
N LEU A 431 -6.19 -18.87 -10.24
CA LEU A 431 -4.76 -19.05 -10.47
C LEU A 431 -4.03 -19.39 -9.18
N ASN A 432 -4.32 -18.65 -8.10
CA ASN A 432 -3.69 -18.88 -6.81
C ASN A 432 -4.09 -20.22 -6.18
N ILE A 433 -5.34 -20.64 -6.29
CA ILE A 433 -5.79 -21.98 -5.85
C ILE A 433 -5.06 -23.06 -6.65
N SER A 434 -4.99 -22.91 -7.96
CA SER A 434 -4.30 -23.89 -8.83
C SER A 434 -2.82 -24.02 -8.45
N PHE A 435 -2.15 -22.91 -8.23
CA PHE A 435 -0.74 -22.88 -7.80
C PHE A 435 -0.54 -23.46 -6.40
N PHE A 436 -1.45 -23.15 -5.45
CA PHE A 436 -1.40 -23.72 -4.10
C PHE A 436 -1.53 -25.24 -4.13
N LEU A 437 -2.47 -25.78 -4.90
CA LEU A 437 -2.66 -27.23 -5.05
C LEU A 437 -1.48 -27.90 -5.73
N TRP A 438 -0.89 -27.24 -6.74
CA TRP A 438 0.31 -27.72 -7.40
C TRP A 438 1.51 -27.78 -6.44
N LEU A 439 1.76 -26.72 -5.67
CA LEU A 439 2.81 -26.68 -4.65
C LEU A 439 2.65 -27.81 -3.63
N LYS A 440 1.43 -28.04 -3.18
CA LYS A 440 1.14 -29.07 -2.18
C LYS A 440 1.38 -30.47 -2.72
N ARG A 441 1.07 -30.74 -3.98
CA ARG A 441 1.38 -32.01 -4.65
C ARG A 441 2.89 -32.22 -4.79
N TYR A 442 3.60 -31.17 -5.21
CA TYR A 442 5.05 -31.21 -5.38
C TYR A 442 5.78 -31.47 -4.05
N GLU A 443 5.39 -30.81 -2.97
CA GLU A 443 5.96 -31.01 -1.63
C GLU A 443 5.72 -32.43 -1.09
N ASN A 444 4.54 -33.01 -1.33
CA ASN A 444 4.24 -34.39 -0.92
C ASN A 444 5.10 -35.40 -1.69
N GLN A 445 5.38 -35.16 -2.97
CA GLN A 445 6.23 -36.04 -3.79
C GLN A 445 7.71 -35.99 -3.40
N THR A 446 8.19 -34.85 -2.93
CA THR A 446 9.59 -34.66 -2.49
C THR A 446 9.85 -35.12 -1.05
N SER A 447 8.79 -35.36 -0.28
CA SER A 447 8.85 -35.84 1.13
C SER A 447 8.61 -37.34 1.26
N ALA A 448 8.17 -38.01 0.18
CA ALA A 448 8.06 -39.48 0.03
C ALA A 448 9.31 -40.05 -0.61
#